data_cb4d0849fd301452cb97991ac7a7d5d3
#
_entry.id   cb4d0849fd301452cb97991ac7a7d5d3
#
_cell.length_a   1.000
_cell.length_b   1.000
_cell.length_c   1.000
_cell.angle_alpha   90.00
_cell.angle_beta   90.00
_cell.angle_gamma   90.00
#
_symmetry.space_group_name_H-M   'P 1'
#
loop_
_entity.id
_entity.type
_entity.pdbx_description
1 polymer ?
#
loop_
_entity_poly.entity_id
_entity_poly.type
_entity_poly.pdbx_seq_one_letter_code
_entity_poly.pdbx_strand_id
1 'polypeptide(L)'
;MNRRLWIWLTAVLAVFAIAITVLELSSEQDYKKAILTSRLEGYTDMLARSGDYSQAVSLLPEGIRLSVMNLEGDVVFDSYAGEVRGSHLDRPEIQACLQGGEGCSIRRSDTAGLEYIYFAKLYGDLLVRAAMPFELEQKRFMHPDWTLLITIGLLFVVAALLTRRLSLRADAQ
;
A
#
# COMPACT_ATOMS: atom_id res chain seq x y z
N MET A 1 29.49 -12.11 36.19
CA MET A 1 28.35 -12.52 35.32
C MET A 1 28.93 -13.26 34.12
N ASN A 2 28.48 -14.47 33.82
CA ASN A 2 29.07 -15.31 32.77
C ASN A 2 29.01 -14.65 31.40
N ARG A 3 30.14 -14.60 30.67
CA ARG A 3 30.24 -14.12 29.27
C ARG A 3 29.14 -14.70 28.37
N ARG A 4 28.67 -15.91 28.65
CA ARG A 4 27.56 -16.57 27.96
C ARG A 4 26.24 -15.84 28.17
N LEU A 5 25.94 -15.39 29.39
CA LEU A 5 24.71 -14.64 29.71
C LEU A 5 24.64 -13.30 28.95
N TRP A 6 25.79 -12.60 28.84
CA TRP A 6 25.85 -11.37 28.08
C TRP A 6 25.58 -11.59 26.58
N ILE A 7 26.14 -12.65 25.99
CA ILE A 7 25.93 -13.03 24.60
C ILE A 7 24.45 -13.34 24.35
N TRP A 8 23.82 -14.12 25.24
CA TRP A 8 22.38 -14.42 25.11
C TRP A 8 21.51 -13.19 25.24
N LEU A 9 21.82 -12.28 26.14
CA LEU A 9 21.03 -11.05 26.31
C LEU A 9 21.11 -10.14 25.07
N THR A 10 22.33 -9.96 24.53
CA THR A 10 22.50 -9.17 23.29
C THR A 10 21.84 -9.83 22.08
N ALA A 11 21.87 -11.16 21.98
CA ALA A 11 21.19 -11.89 20.92
C ALA A 11 19.66 -11.72 21.00
N VAL A 12 19.08 -11.81 22.19
CA VAL A 12 17.63 -11.58 22.40
C VAL A 12 17.24 -10.15 22.02
N LEU A 13 18.02 -9.14 22.43
CA LEU A 13 17.79 -7.76 22.06
C LEU A 13 17.87 -7.53 20.55
N ALA A 14 18.82 -8.18 19.87
CA ALA A 14 18.97 -8.09 18.41
C ALA A 14 17.76 -8.70 17.69
N VAL A 15 17.32 -9.89 18.12
CA VAL A 15 16.11 -10.54 17.57
C VAL A 15 14.88 -9.65 17.77
N PHE A 16 14.73 -9.03 18.93
CA PHE A 16 13.61 -8.15 19.23
C PHE A 16 13.63 -6.88 18.35
N ALA A 17 14.80 -6.27 18.16
CA ALA A 17 14.97 -5.13 17.28
C ALA A 17 14.61 -5.47 15.82
N ILE A 18 15.07 -6.63 15.32
CA ILE A 18 14.74 -7.11 13.97
C ILE A 18 13.23 -7.35 13.85
N ALA A 19 12.60 -7.99 14.84
CA ALA A 19 11.16 -8.26 14.83
C ALA A 19 10.34 -6.98 14.78
N ILE A 20 10.68 -5.95 15.57
CA ILE A 20 10.02 -4.64 15.53
C ILE A 20 10.18 -4.01 14.16
N THR A 21 11.38 -4.00 13.59
CA THR A 21 11.62 -3.41 12.27
C THR A 21 10.80 -4.10 11.17
N VAL A 22 10.70 -5.43 11.20
CA VAL A 22 9.89 -6.19 10.24
C VAL A 22 8.40 -5.88 10.41
N LEU A 23 7.90 -5.83 11.64
CA LEU A 23 6.50 -5.48 11.92
C LEU A 23 6.16 -4.07 11.43
N GLU A 24 7.05 -3.10 11.65
CA GLU A 24 6.86 -1.71 11.21
C GLU A 24 6.79 -1.62 9.69
N LEU A 25 7.74 -2.25 8.98
CA LEU A 25 7.75 -2.26 7.52
C LEU A 25 6.50 -2.94 6.92
N SER A 26 6.00 -4.01 7.56
CA SER A 26 4.78 -4.70 7.13
C SER A 26 3.54 -3.82 7.34
N SER A 27 3.41 -3.23 8.53
CA SER A 27 2.29 -2.35 8.88
C SER A 27 2.20 -1.12 7.96
N GLU A 28 3.35 -0.57 7.56
CA GLU A 28 3.42 0.57 6.66
C GLU A 28 2.86 0.27 5.26
N GLN A 29 3.11 -0.93 4.73
CA GLN A 29 2.58 -1.33 3.42
C GLN A 29 1.06 -1.46 3.43
N ASP A 30 0.48 -2.09 4.46
CA ASP A 30 -0.96 -2.25 4.60
C ASP A 30 -1.66 -0.90 4.77
N TYR A 31 -1.09 0.00 5.55
CA TYR A 31 -1.62 1.34 5.76
C TYR A 31 -1.61 2.17 4.46
N LYS A 32 -0.53 2.10 3.67
CA LYS A 32 -0.44 2.78 2.36
C LYS A 32 -1.47 2.25 1.39
N LYS A 33 -1.62 0.93 1.30
CA LYS A 33 -2.65 0.31 0.47
C LYS A 33 -4.04 0.79 0.87
N ALA A 34 -4.35 0.85 2.16
CA ALA A 34 -5.63 1.33 2.66
C ALA A 34 -5.90 2.79 2.27
N ILE A 35 -4.89 3.68 2.40
CA ILE A 35 -5.02 5.09 1.99
C ILE A 35 -5.28 5.21 0.49
N LEU A 36 -4.53 4.49 -0.35
CA LEU A 36 -4.70 4.55 -1.80
C LEU A 36 -6.05 3.99 -2.23
N THR A 37 -6.51 2.90 -1.61
CA THR A 37 -7.84 2.34 -1.84
C THR A 37 -8.93 3.34 -1.49
N SER A 38 -8.85 3.99 -0.32
CA SER A 38 -9.82 5.02 0.10
C SER A 38 -9.85 6.23 -0.85
N ARG A 39 -8.70 6.64 -1.39
CA ARG A 39 -8.65 7.69 -2.43
C ARG A 39 -9.36 7.26 -3.71
N LEU A 40 -9.08 6.04 -4.20
CA LEU A 40 -9.74 5.50 -5.39
C LEU A 40 -11.24 5.36 -5.20
N GLU A 41 -11.68 4.95 -4.00
CA GLU A 41 -13.10 4.92 -3.63
C GLU A 41 -13.73 6.32 -3.75
N GLY A 42 -13.08 7.35 -3.20
CA GLY A 42 -13.55 8.74 -3.33
C GLY A 42 -13.69 9.17 -4.79
N TYR A 43 -12.78 8.76 -5.68
CA TYR A 43 -12.87 9.07 -7.10
C TYR A 43 -13.99 8.30 -7.81
N THR A 44 -14.22 7.03 -7.46
CA THR A 44 -15.37 6.27 -8.01
C THR A 44 -16.69 6.85 -7.54
N ASP A 45 -16.81 7.24 -6.26
CA ASP A 45 -18.00 7.90 -5.70
C ASP A 45 -18.28 9.24 -6.40
N MET A 46 -17.25 10.04 -6.65
CA MET A 46 -17.35 11.31 -7.36
C MET A 46 -17.87 11.09 -8.78
N LEU A 47 -17.29 10.14 -9.52
CA LEU A 47 -17.68 9.86 -10.90
C LEU A 47 -19.12 9.32 -10.99
N ALA A 48 -19.49 8.41 -10.08
CA ALA A 48 -20.84 7.82 -10.06
C ALA A 48 -21.94 8.86 -9.78
N ARG A 49 -21.61 9.92 -9.04
CA ARG A 49 -22.54 11.01 -8.74
C ARG A 49 -22.52 12.13 -9.77
N SER A 50 -21.53 12.14 -10.66
CA SER A 50 -21.41 13.16 -11.70
C SER A 50 -22.40 12.90 -12.82
N GLY A 51 -23.08 13.95 -13.27
CA GLY A 51 -23.89 13.92 -14.50
C GLY A 51 -23.06 14.01 -15.78
N ASP A 52 -21.79 14.44 -15.67
CA ASP A 52 -20.84 14.58 -16.77
C ASP A 52 -19.49 13.97 -16.38
N TYR A 53 -19.21 12.80 -16.94
CA TYR A 53 -17.96 12.05 -16.67
C TYR A 53 -16.71 12.81 -17.15
N SER A 54 -16.80 13.51 -18.28
CA SER A 54 -15.68 14.26 -18.83
C SER A 54 -15.27 15.42 -17.93
N GLN A 55 -16.27 16.14 -17.40
CA GLN A 55 -16.04 17.21 -16.44
C GLN A 55 -15.45 16.65 -15.13
N ALA A 56 -15.99 15.55 -14.62
CA ALA A 56 -15.48 14.91 -13.40
C ALA A 56 -14.00 14.52 -13.53
N VAL A 57 -13.61 13.93 -14.65
CA VAL A 57 -12.23 13.53 -14.92
C VAL A 57 -11.29 14.72 -15.00
N SER A 58 -11.74 15.86 -15.54
CA SER A 58 -10.89 17.07 -15.64
C SER A 58 -10.46 17.64 -14.28
N LEU A 59 -11.14 17.27 -13.20
CA LEU A 59 -10.84 17.69 -11.83
C LEU A 59 -9.87 16.74 -11.11
N LEU A 60 -9.51 15.61 -11.75
CA LEU A 60 -8.63 14.61 -11.13
C LEU A 60 -7.16 14.97 -11.27
N PRO A 61 -6.32 14.51 -10.35
CA PRO A 61 -4.88 14.55 -10.51
C PRO A 61 -4.42 13.75 -11.74
N GLU A 62 -3.31 14.19 -12.33
CA GLU A 62 -2.68 13.44 -13.42
C GLU A 62 -2.33 12.00 -13.01
N GLY A 63 -2.51 11.07 -13.95
CA GLY A 63 -2.20 9.64 -13.74
C GLY A 63 -3.34 8.81 -13.16
N ILE A 64 -4.46 9.43 -12.77
CA ILE A 64 -5.67 8.70 -12.38
C ILE A 64 -6.46 8.30 -13.63
N ARG A 65 -6.77 7.01 -13.76
CA ARG A 65 -7.63 6.48 -14.80
C ARG A 65 -8.96 6.07 -14.20
N LEU A 66 -10.04 6.51 -14.84
CA LEU A 66 -11.41 6.14 -14.50
C LEU A 66 -12.08 5.44 -15.68
N SER A 67 -12.86 4.41 -15.38
CA SER A 67 -13.66 3.68 -16.37
C SER A 67 -15.04 3.40 -15.79
N VAL A 68 -16.08 3.53 -16.61
CA VAL A 68 -17.45 3.14 -16.29
C VAL A 68 -17.84 2.01 -17.25
N MET A 69 -18.41 0.96 -16.71
CA MET A 69 -18.81 -0.25 -17.45
C MET A 69 -20.22 -0.65 -17.05
N ASN A 70 -20.91 -1.35 -17.94
CA ASN A 70 -22.15 -2.05 -17.61
C ASN A 70 -21.83 -3.41 -16.93
N LEU A 71 -22.84 -4.15 -16.50
CA LEU A 71 -22.68 -5.46 -15.86
C LEU A 71 -22.19 -6.55 -16.83
N GLU A 72 -22.34 -6.33 -18.14
CA GLU A 72 -21.86 -7.18 -19.22
C GLU A 72 -20.36 -6.96 -19.49
N GLY A 73 -19.75 -5.92 -18.87
CA GLY A 73 -18.34 -5.59 -18.99
C GLY A 73 -17.99 -4.69 -20.16
N ASP A 74 -19.01 -4.15 -20.83
CA ASP A 74 -18.82 -3.18 -21.91
C ASP A 74 -18.48 -1.81 -21.31
N VAL A 75 -17.45 -1.17 -21.85
CA VAL A 75 -16.99 0.13 -21.38
C VAL A 75 -17.89 1.23 -21.95
N VAL A 76 -18.60 1.91 -21.07
CA VAL A 76 -19.45 3.07 -21.39
C VAL A 76 -18.62 4.36 -21.44
N PHE A 77 -17.61 4.46 -20.56
CA PHE A 77 -16.71 5.59 -20.48
C PHE A 77 -15.32 5.16 -19.99
N ASP A 78 -14.28 5.74 -20.59
CA ASP A 78 -12.90 5.58 -20.11
C ASP A 78 -12.16 6.93 -20.26
N SER A 79 -11.49 7.36 -19.20
CA SER A 79 -10.71 8.61 -19.21
C SER A 79 -9.42 8.51 -20.03
N TYR A 80 -9.02 7.30 -20.41
CA TYR A 80 -7.85 7.05 -21.24
C TYR A 80 -8.27 7.02 -22.71
N ALA A 81 -7.68 7.89 -23.55
CA ALA A 81 -8.05 8.08 -24.95
C ALA A 81 -7.63 6.92 -25.89
N GLY A 82 -7.12 5.80 -25.37
CA GLY A 82 -6.77 4.62 -26.15
C GLY A 82 -7.97 3.71 -26.41
N GLU A 83 -7.92 2.93 -27.52
CA GLU A 83 -8.92 1.90 -27.76
C GLU A 83 -8.95 0.89 -26.62
N VAL A 84 -10.04 0.87 -25.87
CA VAL A 84 -10.32 -0.16 -24.87
C VAL A 84 -10.84 -1.39 -25.59
N ARG A 85 -9.96 -2.39 -25.79
CA ARG A 85 -10.33 -3.64 -26.47
C ARG A 85 -10.66 -4.74 -25.44
N GLY A 86 -11.81 -5.37 -25.64
CA GLY A 86 -12.23 -6.58 -24.91
C GLY A 86 -13.02 -6.31 -23.62
N SER A 87 -13.67 -7.37 -23.15
CA SER A 87 -14.38 -7.36 -21.88
C SER A 87 -13.40 -7.28 -20.70
N HIS A 88 -13.75 -6.51 -19.70
CA HIS A 88 -12.97 -6.37 -18.46
C HIS A 88 -13.50 -7.23 -17.31
N LEU A 89 -14.46 -8.11 -17.56
CA LEU A 89 -15.10 -8.95 -16.53
C LEU A 89 -14.13 -9.93 -15.86
N ASP A 90 -13.07 -10.34 -16.56
CA ASP A 90 -12.05 -11.27 -16.05
C ASP A 90 -11.07 -10.63 -15.07
N ARG A 91 -11.16 -9.32 -14.85
CA ARG A 91 -10.25 -8.60 -13.98
C ARG A 91 -10.56 -8.88 -12.49
N PRO A 92 -9.54 -9.16 -11.65
CA PRO A 92 -9.77 -9.57 -10.26
C PRO A 92 -10.53 -8.52 -9.43
N GLU A 93 -10.28 -7.23 -9.64
CA GLU A 93 -11.02 -6.14 -9.00
C GLU A 93 -12.50 -6.13 -9.39
N ILE A 94 -12.80 -6.46 -10.65
CA ILE A 94 -14.19 -6.51 -11.17
C ILE A 94 -14.89 -7.77 -10.65
N GLN A 95 -14.23 -8.92 -10.66
CA GLN A 95 -14.79 -10.16 -10.10
C GLN A 95 -15.12 -10.02 -8.62
N ALA A 96 -14.21 -9.41 -7.84
CA ALA A 96 -14.45 -9.13 -6.43
C ALA A 96 -15.63 -8.15 -6.25
N CYS A 97 -15.71 -7.11 -7.09
CA CYS A 97 -16.79 -6.13 -7.07
C CYS A 97 -18.15 -6.75 -7.37
N LEU A 98 -18.25 -7.65 -8.35
CA LEU A 98 -19.49 -8.36 -8.68
C LEU A 98 -19.99 -9.28 -7.57
N GLN A 99 -19.06 -9.81 -6.73
CA GLN A 99 -19.39 -10.71 -5.62
C GLN A 99 -19.71 -9.96 -4.33
N GLY A 100 -18.99 -8.87 -4.05
CA GLY A 100 -19.02 -8.17 -2.77
C GLY A 100 -19.44 -6.69 -2.83
N GLY A 101 -19.78 -6.17 -4.01
CA GLY A 101 -20.14 -4.74 -4.22
C GLY A 101 -18.92 -3.84 -4.44
N GLU A 102 -17.74 -4.25 -4.00
CA GLU A 102 -16.48 -3.54 -4.23
C GLU A 102 -15.32 -4.52 -4.37
N GLY A 103 -14.25 -4.11 -5.05
CA GLY A 103 -13.06 -4.93 -5.25
C GLY A 103 -11.79 -4.10 -5.46
N CYS A 104 -10.68 -4.60 -4.95
CA CYS A 104 -9.37 -3.96 -5.08
C CYS A 104 -8.31 -4.98 -5.52
N SER A 105 -7.47 -4.61 -6.47
CA SER A 105 -6.31 -5.41 -6.88
C SER A 105 -5.09 -4.56 -7.17
N ILE A 106 -3.91 -5.13 -6.94
CA ILE A 106 -2.63 -4.55 -7.38
C ILE A 106 -2.06 -5.48 -8.42
N ARG A 107 -1.82 -4.96 -9.61
CA ARG A 107 -1.28 -5.75 -10.72
C ARG A 107 -0.55 -4.87 -11.73
N ARG A 108 0.30 -5.49 -12.52
CA ARG A 108 0.97 -4.82 -13.63
C ARG A 108 -0.04 -4.47 -14.73
N SER A 109 -0.01 -3.21 -15.16
CA SER A 109 -0.82 -2.75 -16.29
C SER A 109 -0.21 -3.23 -17.61
N ASP A 110 -1.00 -3.90 -18.42
CA ASP A 110 -0.55 -4.40 -19.75
C ASP A 110 -0.22 -3.24 -20.70
N THR A 111 -0.88 -2.08 -20.52
CA THR A 111 -0.67 -0.89 -21.36
C THR A 111 0.46 0.02 -20.87
N ALA A 112 0.60 0.18 -19.55
CA ALA A 112 1.58 1.13 -18.98
C ALA A 112 2.90 0.44 -18.56
N GLY A 113 2.93 -0.90 -18.45
CA GLY A 113 4.11 -1.65 -18.02
C GLY A 113 4.51 -1.46 -16.55
N LEU A 114 3.74 -0.70 -15.78
CA LEU A 114 3.93 -0.37 -14.36
C LEU A 114 2.90 -1.09 -13.50
N GLU A 115 3.19 -1.23 -12.21
CA GLU A 115 2.20 -1.68 -11.24
C GLU A 115 1.18 -0.57 -10.97
N TYR A 116 -0.10 -0.95 -11.04
CA TYR A 116 -1.25 -0.13 -10.72
C TYR A 116 -2.06 -0.74 -9.59
N ILE A 117 -2.59 0.10 -8.73
CA ILE A 117 -3.68 -0.25 -7.84
C ILE A 117 -5.00 0.09 -8.53
N TYR A 118 -5.90 -0.89 -8.56
CA TYR A 118 -7.23 -0.81 -9.14
C TYR A 118 -8.27 -0.95 -8.04
N PHE A 119 -9.29 -0.13 -8.08
CA PHE A 119 -10.45 -0.23 -7.23
C PHE A 119 -11.70 -0.15 -8.10
N ALA A 120 -12.66 -1.04 -7.86
CA ALA A 120 -13.95 -1.07 -8.54
C ALA A 120 -15.08 -1.12 -7.53
N LYS A 121 -16.17 -0.41 -7.81
CA LYS A 121 -17.35 -0.37 -6.96
C LYS A 121 -18.62 -0.34 -7.82
N LEU A 122 -19.66 -1.03 -7.32
CA LEU A 122 -20.94 -1.16 -7.99
C LEU A 122 -21.88 -0.01 -7.57
N TYR A 123 -22.46 0.66 -8.54
CA TYR A 123 -23.45 1.73 -8.37
C TYR A 123 -24.68 1.43 -9.22
N GLY A 124 -25.68 0.77 -8.63
CA GLY A 124 -26.83 0.25 -9.39
C GLY A 124 -26.37 -0.77 -10.44
N ASP A 125 -26.62 -0.47 -11.72
CA ASP A 125 -26.24 -1.31 -12.86
C ASP A 125 -24.91 -0.92 -13.51
N LEU A 126 -24.15 -0.02 -12.88
CA LEU A 126 -22.87 0.46 -13.39
C LEU A 126 -21.71 0.04 -12.47
N LEU A 127 -20.67 -0.47 -13.09
CA LEU A 127 -19.37 -0.72 -12.47
C LEU A 127 -18.46 0.49 -12.72
N VAL A 128 -18.06 1.16 -11.66
CA VAL A 128 -17.11 2.27 -11.74
C VAL A 128 -15.76 1.81 -11.23
N ARG A 129 -14.74 1.92 -12.07
CA ARG A 129 -13.37 1.52 -11.75
C ARG A 129 -12.44 2.73 -11.76
N ALA A 130 -11.63 2.86 -10.72
CA ALA A 130 -10.52 3.81 -10.65
C ALA A 130 -9.18 3.07 -10.60
N ALA A 131 -8.14 3.67 -11.18
CA ALA A 131 -6.79 3.11 -11.14
C ALA A 131 -5.73 4.22 -11.03
N MET A 132 -4.65 3.95 -10.32
CA MET A 132 -3.49 4.83 -10.24
C MET A 132 -2.18 4.02 -10.20
N PRO A 133 -1.04 4.61 -10.65
CA PRO A 133 0.26 3.95 -10.58
C PRO A 133 0.67 3.70 -9.12
N PHE A 134 0.77 2.44 -8.73
CA PHE A 134 1.13 2.05 -7.37
C PHE A 134 2.60 2.34 -7.06
N GLU A 135 3.51 2.03 -7.98
CA GLU A 135 4.95 2.24 -7.77
C GLU A 135 5.33 3.73 -7.64
N LEU A 136 4.71 4.62 -8.41
CA LEU A 136 5.01 6.06 -8.35
C LEU A 136 4.50 6.67 -7.04
N GLU A 137 3.31 6.31 -6.62
CA GLU A 137 2.76 6.72 -5.33
C GLU A 137 3.52 6.06 -4.18
N GLN A 138 3.91 4.78 -4.32
CA GLN A 138 4.74 4.11 -3.33
C GLN A 138 6.08 4.83 -3.13
N LYS A 139 6.79 5.18 -4.21
CA LYS A 139 8.06 5.94 -4.12
C LYS A 139 7.89 7.33 -3.51
N ARG A 140 6.75 7.97 -3.73
CA ARG A 140 6.43 9.29 -3.16
C ARG A 140 6.19 9.25 -1.65
N PHE A 141 5.69 8.12 -1.13
CA PHE A 141 5.43 7.89 0.31
C PHE A 141 6.51 7.07 1.00
N MET A 142 7.34 6.31 0.27
CA MET A 142 8.41 5.49 0.84
C MET A 142 9.67 6.33 1.09
N HIS A 143 9.62 7.21 2.06
CA HIS A 143 10.81 7.51 2.82
C HIS A 143 10.78 6.60 4.07
N PRO A 144 11.69 5.59 4.17
CA PRO A 144 11.82 4.85 5.42
C PRO A 144 11.96 5.89 6.53
N ASP A 145 11.24 5.71 7.62
CA ASP A 145 11.41 6.62 8.75
C ASP A 145 12.78 6.40 9.37
N TRP A 146 13.79 7.05 8.76
CA TRP A 146 15.18 6.99 9.20
C TRP A 146 15.31 7.37 10.67
N THR A 147 14.40 8.21 11.20
CA THR A 147 14.40 8.62 12.59
C THR A 147 14.06 7.44 13.48
N LEU A 148 13.09 6.61 13.10
CA LEU A 148 12.72 5.39 13.80
C LEU A 148 13.86 4.35 13.75
N LEU A 149 14.44 4.10 12.57
CA LEU A 149 15.55 3.17 12.41
C LEU A 149 16.79 3.59 13.22
N ILE A 150 17.14 4.88 13.20
CA ILE A 150 18.24 5.45 13.97
C ILE A 150 17.94 5.32 15.47
N THR A 151 16.72 5.60 15.90
CA THR A 151 16.31 5.50 17.31
C THR A 151 16.41 4.06 17.81
N ILE A 152 15.94 3.08 17.05
CA ILE A 152 16.07 1.65 17.40
C ILE A 152 17.55 1.26 17.48
N GLY A 153 18.36 1.66 16.50
CA GLY A 153 19.80 1.42 16.50
C GLY A 153 20.51 2.03 17.70
N LEU A 154 20.18 3.28 18.06
CA LEU A 154 20.74 3.97 19.22
C LEU A 154 20.37 3.26 20.53
N LEU A 155 19.09 2.91 20.70
CA LEU A 155 18.62 2.16 21.87
C LEU A 155 19.34 0.82 22.02
N PHE A 156 19.54 0.11 20.90
CA PHE A 156 20.29 -1.14 20.90
C PHE A 156 21.75 -0.94 21.35
N VAL A 157 22.45 0.08 20.84
CA VAL A 157 23.84 0.39 21.22
C VAL A 157 23.90 0.77 22.71
N VAL A 158 22.99 1.61 23.21
CA VAL A 158 22.94 1.99 24.62
C VAL A 158 22.70 0.78 25.51
N ALA A 159 21.74 -0.08 25.16
CA ALA A 159 21.46 -1.31 25.91
C ALA A 159 22.67 -2.26 25.92
N ALA A 160 23.37 -2.43 24.81
CA ALA A 160 24.56 -3.24 24.70
C ALA A 160 25.73 -2.69 25.55
N LEU A 161 25.92 -1.36 25.58
CA LEU A 161 26.94 -0.72 26.41
C LEU A 161 26.63 -0.82 27.90
N LEU A 162 25.37 -0.65 28.30
CA LEU A 162 24.94 -0.80 29.70
C LEU A 162 25.12 -2.25 30.19
N THR A 163 24.71 -3.23 29.40
CA THR A 163 24.88 -4.64 29.74
C THR A 163 26.37 -5.01 29.85
N ARG A 164 27.21 -4.49 28.95
CA ARG A 164 28.67 -4.69 29.04
C ARG A 164 29.26 -4.07 30.31
N ARG A 165 28.89 -2.84 30.68
CA ARG A 165 29.37 -2.17 31.90
C ARG A 165 28.95 -2.92 33.15
N LEU A 166 27.72 -3.38 33.23
CA LEU A 166 27.21 -4.17 34.34
C LEU A 166 27.96 -5.51 34.49
N SER A 167 28.24 -6.17 33.35
CA SER A 167 29.04 -7.39 33.34
C SER A 167 30.44 -7.17 33.91
N LEU A 168 31.17 -6.14 33.48
CA LEU A 168 32.52 -5.83 33.93
C LEU A 168 32.57 -5.48 35.43
N ARG A 169 31.52 -4.82 35.98
CA ARG A 169 31.44 -4.52 37.42
C ARG A 169 31.17 -5.76 38.26
N ALA A 170 30.35 -6.69 37.74
CA ALA A 170 30.04 -7.93 38.45
C ALA A 170 31.23 -8.92 38.46
N ASP A 171 32.16 -8.84 37.52
CA ASP A 171 33.38 -9.67 37.47
C ASP A 171 34.53 -9.06 38.32
N ALA A 172 34.39 -7.80 38.78
CA ALA A 172 35.36 -7.09 39.61
C ALA A 172 35.08 -7.17 41.14
N GLN A 173 33.95 -7.76 41.53
CA GLN A 173 33.57 -8.08 42.92
C GLN A 173 33.78 -9.57 43.21
#